data_947f9489eb863bc670d3a5409f5d17c2
#
_entry.id   947f9489eb863bc670d3a5409f5d17c2
#
_cell.length_a   1.000
_cell.length_b   1.000
_cell.length_c   1.000
_cell.angle_alpha   90.00
_cell.angle_beta   90.00
_cell.angle_gamma   90.00
#
_symmetry.space_group_name_H-M   'P 1'
#
loop_
_entity.id
_entity.type
_entity.pdbx_description
1 polymer ?
#
loop_
_entity_poly.entity_id
_entity_poly.type
_entity_poly.pdbx_seq_one_letter_code
_entity_poly.pdbx_strand_id
1 'polypeptide(L)'
;MTIGNDMKPKRNVVLGVTGSIAAHKAVDLASQLVKQGCAVHVVMTADALRFVTPVPFKTLSRQPVVTDLYDDDAGWKPSHIQLADEADLLLIAPATANTIARLAHGIADDALSCIALALNPGARVLVAPAMNGKMWQHPATQTNVATLKGRGVEFIGPEAGMLSCGYEGLGRLWDVGQIAARVMELLGAGA
;
A
#
# COMPACT_ATOMS: atom_id res chain seq x y z
N MET A 1 -9.70 17.37 -37.70
CA MET A 1 -10.48 16.66 -36.65
C MET A 1 -9.55 16.44 -35.47
N THR A 2 -9.58 17.34 -34.51
CA THR A 2 -8.79 17.26 -33.28
C THR A 2 -9.57 16.37 -32.34
N ILE A 3 -9.12 15.14 -32.14
CA ILE A 3 -9.67 14.24 -31.12
C ILE A 3 -9.21 14.82 -29.78
N GLY A 4 -10.09 15.57 -29.13
CA GLY A 4 -9.90 16.00 -27.75
C GLY A 4 -9.87 14.77 -26.87
N ASN A 5 -8.68 14.40 -26.41
CA ASN A 5 -8.48 13.36 -25.42
C ASN A 5 -8.76 13.98 -24.05
N ASP A 6 -10.04 14.04 -23.67
CA ASP A 6 -10.46 14.34 -22.29
C ASP A 6 -10.05 13.17 -21.37
N MET A 7 -8.74 13.00 -21.22
CA MET A 7 -8.23 12.09 -20.17
C MET A 7 -8.46 12.78 -18.83
N LYS A 8 -9.46 12.30 -18.07
CA LYS A 8 -9.55 12.61 -16.64
C LYS A 8 -8.16 12.40 -16.03
N PRO A 9 -7.69 13.34 -15.18
CA PRO A 9 -6.38 13.17 -14.54
C PRO A 9 -6.32 11.79 -13.88
N LYS A 10 -5.26 11.04 -14.17
CA LYS A 10 -5.04 9.73 -13.56
C LYS A 10 -4.90 9.92 -12.06
N ARG A 11 -5.60 9.11 -11.28
CA ARG A 11 -5.48 9.08 -9.82
C ARG A 11 -4.22 8.34 -9.46
N ASN A 12 -3.33 8.99 -8.72
CA ASN A 12 -2.04 8.44 -8.32
C ASN A 12 -2.20 7.62 -7.03
N VAL A 13 -2.00 6.32 -7.14
CA VAL A 13 -2.01 5.39 -6.00
C VAL A 13 -0.59 4.90 -5.76
N VAL A 14 -0.05 5.19 -4.58
CA VAL A 14 1.18 4.56 -4.10
C VAL A 14 0.80 3.25 -3.41
N LEU A 15 1.24 2.11 -3.95
CA LEU A 15 1.01 0.79 -3.39
C LEU A 15 2.27 0.33 -2.64
N GLY A 16 2.21 0.38 -1.30
CA GLY A 16 3.21 -0.18 -0.41
C GLY A 16 3.02 -1.68 -0.21
N VAL A 17 4.02 -2.48 -0.57
CA VAL A 17 4.04 -3.94 -0.39
C VAL A 17 5.04 -4.29 0.69
N THR A 18 4.59 -5.01 1.74
CA THR A 18 5.44 -5.34 2.88
C THR A 18 5.63 -6.86 3.05
N GLY A 19 6.57 -7.27 3.94
CA GLY A 19 7.04 -8.63 4.09
C GLY A 19 6.05 -9.60 4.72
N SER A 20 5.02 -9.97 3.99
CA SER A 20 4.02 -10.96 4.37
C SER A 20 3.89 -12.03 3.30
N ILE A 21 3.53 -13.25 3.68
CA ILE A 21 3.19 -14.31 2.72
C ILE A 21 2.09 -13.86 1.74
N ALA A 22 1.23 -12.93 2.14
CA ALA A 22 0.20 -12.36 1.28
C ALA A 22 0.72 -11.36 0.23
N ALA A 23 2.02 -11.05 0.18
CA ALA A 23 2.62 -10.12 -0.78
C ALA A 23 2.36 -10.52 -2.24
N HIS A 24 2.25 -11.83 -2.55
CA HIS A 24 1.91 -12.30 -3.88
C HIS A 24 0.55 -11.78 -4.38
N LYS A 25 -0.40 -11.54 -3.48
CA LYS A 25 -1.73 -11.00 -3.82
C LYS A 25 -1.69 -9.52 -4.23
N ALA A 26 -0.66 -8.79 -3.82
CA ALA A 26 -0.48 -7.40 -4.22
C ALA A 26 -0.25 -7.25 -5.73
N VAL A 27 0.23 -8.29 -6.41
CA VAL A 27 0.38 -8.29 -7.88
C VAL A 27 -0.97 -8.19 -8.57
N ASP A 28 -1.95 -9.00 -8.12
CA ASP A 28 -3.32 -8.94 -8.63
C ASP A 28 -4.00 -7.61 -8.27
N LEU A 29 -3.79 -7.12 -7.06
CA LEU A 29 -4.28 -5.81 -6.62
C LEU A 29 -3.76 -4.67 -7.51
N ALA A 30 -2.47 -4.64 -7.81
CA ALA A 30 -1.88 -3.67 -8.74
C ALA A 30 -2.53 -3.75 -10.13
N SER A 31 -2.73 -4.98 -10.66
CA SER A 31 -3.41 -5.20 -11.94
C SER A 31 -4.84 -4.65 -11.95
N GLN A 32 -5.60 -4.90 -10.88
CA GLN A 32 -6.98 -4.42 -10.78
C GLN A 32 -7.06 -2.90 -10.72
N LEU A 33 -6.21 -2.24 -9.92
CA LEU A 33 -6.16 -0.79 -9.83
C LEU A 33 -5.77 -0.13 -11.17
N VAL A 34 -4.79 -0.69 -11.89
CA VAL A 34 -4.42 -0.21 -13.22
C VAL A 34 -5.58 -0.34 -14.21
N LYS A 35 -6.31 -1.48 -14.21
CA LYS A 35 -7.50 -1.68 -15.05
C LYS A 35 -8.63 -0.68 -14.74
N GLN A 36 -8.70 -0.22 -13.49
CA GLN A 36 -9.66 0.80 -13.05
C GLN A 36 -9.19 2.25 -13.34
N GLY A 37 -8.07 2.41 -14.05
CA GLY A 37 -7.57 3.70 -14.54
C GLY A 37 -6.64 4.43 -13.58
N CYS A 38 -6.20 3.82 -12.49
CA CYS A 38 -5.21 4.42 -11.60
C CYS A 38 -3.80 4.40 -12.21
N ALA A 39 -3.00 5.43 -11.90
CA ALA A 39 -1.55 5.36 -12.01
C ALA A 39 -1.02 4.71 -10.72
N VAL A 40 -0.50 3.49 -10.82
CA VAL A 40 -0.05 2.73 -9.65
C VAL A 40 1.48 2.78 -9.56
N HIS A 41 1.98 3.36 -8.50
CA HIS A 41 3.40 3.43 -8.15
C HIS A 41 3.69 2.46 -7.01
N VAL A 42 4.54 1.46 -7.27
CA VAL A 42 4.77 0.39 -6.29
C VAL A 42 6.05 0.65 -5.51
N VAL A 43 5.94 0.53 -4.19
CA VAL A 43 7.05 0.65 -3.24
C VAL A 43 7.11 -0.63 -2.43
N MET A 44 8.26 -1.31 -2.45
CA MET A 44 8.44 -2.58 -1.76
C MET A 44 9.45 -2.45 -0.64
N THR A 45 9.09 -2.93 0.55
CA THR A 45 10.09 -3.04 1.63
C THR A 45 11.10 -4.15 1.33
N ALA A 46 12.29 -4.10 1.94
CA ALA A 46 13.31 -5.14 1.81
C ALA A 46 12.78 -6.54 2.15
N ASP A 47 11.89 -6.63 3.14
CA ASP A 47 11.25 -7.90 3.49
C ASP A 47 10.25 -8.38 2.44
N ALA A 48 9.58 -7.48 1.71
CA ALA A 48 8.67 -7.86 0.63
C ALA A 48 9.39 -8.58 -0.51
N LEU A 49 10.62 -8.19 -0.82
CA LEU A 49 11.45 -8.80 -1.86
C LEU A 49 11.77 -10.28 -1.60
N ARG A 50 11.59 -10.75 -0.37
CA ARG A 50 11.74 -12.18 -0.01
C ARG A 50 10.53 -13.03 -0.41
N PHE A 51 9.38 -12.42 -0.72
CA PHE A 51 8.12 -13.09 -1.04
C PHE A 51 7.70 -12.90 -2.50
N VAL A 52 8.05 -11.78 -3.10
CA VAL A 52 7.67 -11.45 -4.48
C VAL A 52 8.72 -10.53 -5.10
N THR A 53 8.94 -10.67 -6.41
CA THR A 53 9.93 -9.85 -7.13
C THR A 53 9.30 -8.56 -7.67
N PRO A 54 10.08 -7.49 -7.96
CA PRO A 54 9.59 -6.25 -8.55
C PRO A 54 9.05 -6.41 -9.99
N VAL A 55 9.50 -7.44 -10.72
CA VAL A 55 9.21 -7.62 -12.16
C VAL A 55 7.72 -7.62 -12.50
N PRO A 56 6.83 -8.39 -11.81
CA PRO A 56 5.41 -8.36 -12.10
C PRO A 56 4.80 -6.96 -11.91
N PHE A 57 5.18 -6.26 -10.87
CA PHE A 57 4.68 -4.92 -10.57
C PHE A 57 5.11 -3.91 -11.65
N LYS A 58 6.40 -3.89 -12.01
CA LYS A 58 6.94 -3.02 -13.08
C LYS A 58 6.19 -3.24 -14.40
N THR A 59 5.95 -4.51 -14.74
CA THR A 59 5.27 -4.87 -16.00
C THR A 59 3.81 -4.41 -16.01
N LEU A 60 3.08 -4.62 -14.91
CA LEU A 60 1.65 -4.32 -14.82
C LEU A 60 1.39 -2.81 -14.67
N SER A 61 2.15 -2.13 -13.81
CA SER A 61 1.98 -0.70 -13.57
C SER A 61 2.57 0.17 -14.67
N ARG A 62 3.54 -0.36 -15.44
CA ARG A 62 4.36 0.39 -16.41
C ARG A 62 5.11 1.55 -15.76
N GLN A 63 5.42 1.41 -14.48
CA GLN A 63 6.15 2.38 -13.67
C GLN A 63 7.38 1.70 -13.04
N PRO A 64 8.44 2.45 -12.72
CA PRO A 64 9.51 1.95 -11.86
C PRO A 64 8.95 1.45 -10.53
N VAL A 65 9.62 0.45 -9.93
CA VAL A 65 9.30 -0.04 -8.59
C VAL A 65 10.39 0.43 -7.65
N VAL A 66 10.01 1.16 -6.61
CA VAL A 66 10.96 1.63 -5.59
C VAL A 66 11.21 0.49 -4.59
N THR A 67 12.46 0.11 -4.43
CA THR A 67 12.89 -0.98 -3.53
C THR A 67 13.90 -0.53 -2.48
N ASP A 68 14.53 0.60 -2.68
CA ASP A 68 15.51 1.19 -1.79
C ASP A 68 15.26 2.70 -1.66
N LEU A 69 15.58 3.28 -0.50
CA LEU A 69 15.41 4.70 -0.23
C LEU A 69 16.44 5.55 -1.02
N TYR A 70 17.58 4.98 -1.33
CA TYR A 70 18.75 5.66 -1.91
C TYR A 70 19.05 5.27 -3.35
N ASP A 71 18.27 4.35 -3.94
CA ASP A 71 18.40 3.94 -5.34
C ASP A 71 17.61 4.93 -6.22
N ASP A 72 18.17 6.10 -6.43
CA ASP A 72 17.52 7.24 -7.06
C ASP A 72 18.32 7.70 -8.30
N ASP A 73 18.03 7.09 -9.45
CA ASP A 73 18.62 7.49 -10.74
C ASP A 73 17.90 8.71 -11.40
N ALA A 74 16.90 9.29 -10.76
CA ALA A 74 15.89 10.11 -11.43
C ALA A 74 15.99 11.63 -11.18
N GLY A 75 17.17 12.18 -10.88
CA GLY A 75 17.36 13.64 -10.83
C GLY A 75 17.57 14.19 -9.41
N TRP A 76 17.34 15.52 -9.23
CA TRP A 76 17.66 16.20 -7.98
C TRP A 76 16.65 15.97 -6.85
N LYS A 77 15.39 15.56 -7.19
CA LYS A 77 14.34 15.33 -6.21
C LYS A 77 14.24 13.84 -5.90
N PRO A 78 14.41 13.44 -4.63
CA PRO A 78 14.27 12.04 -4.24
C PRO A 78 12.94 11.44 -4.65
N SER A 79 12.93 10.22 -5.20
CA SER A 79 11.74 9.54 -5.72
C SER A 79 10.64 9.39 -4.67
N HIS A 80 11.00 9.10 -3.41
CA HIS A 80 10.05 8.96 -2.31
C HIS A 80 9.33 10.28 -1.99
N ILE A 81 10.01 11.44 -2.09
CA ILE A 81 9.38 12.76 -1.91
C ILE A 81 8.47 13.08 -3.08
N GLN A 82 8.90 12.78 -4.30
CA GLN A 82 8.03 12.99 -5.48
C GLN A 82 6.75 12.16 -5.37
N LEU A 83 6.86 10.88 -5.01
CA LEU A 83 5.70 10.00 -4.84
C LEU A 83 4.77 10.47 -3.70
N ALA A 84 5.33 10.99 -2.61
CA ALA A 84 4.53 11.53 -1.51
C ALA A 84 3.74 12.79 -1.92
N ASP A 85 4.37 13.68 -2.72
CA ASP A 85 3.75 14.90 -3.21
C ASP A 85 2.64 14.66 -4.26
N GLU A 86 2.81 13.62 -5.08
CA GLU A 86 1.88 13.29 -6.18
C GLU A 86 0.77 12.31 -5.76
N ALA A 87 0.86 11.66 -4.58
CA ALA A 87 -0.08 10.67 -4.15
C ALA A 87 -1.47 11.23 -3.82
N ASP A 88 -2.50 10.71 -4.47
CA ASP A 88 -3.90 10.91 -4.05
C ASP A 88 -4.26 9.93 -2.92
N LEU A 89 -3.64 8.74 -2.94
CA LEU A 89 -3.85 7.70 -1.94
C LEU A 89 -2.60 6.83 -1.75
N LEU A 90 -2.24 6.59 -0.49
CA LEU A 90 -1.28 5.57 -0.08
C LEU A 90 -2.06 4.32 0.36
N LEU A 91 -1.90 3.22 -0.38
CA LEU A 91 -2.41 1.90 -0.04
C LEU A 91 -1.26 1.02 0.47
N ILE A 92 -1.36 0.46 1.66
CA ILE A 92 -0.37 -0.51 2.17
C ILE A 92 -1.03 -1.89 2.23
N ALA A 93 -0.72 -2.74 1.29
CA ALA A 93 -1.34 -4.06 1.14
C ALA A 93 -0.34 -5.10 0.55
N PRO A 94 0.03 -6.13 1.31
CA PRO A 94 -0.27 -6.38 2.72
C PRO A 94 0.50 -5.44 3.67
N ALA A 95 -0.08 -5.13 4.83
CA ALA A 95 0.60 -4.41 5.90
C ALA A 95 0.96 -5.36 7.06
N THR A 96 2.26 -5.45 7.38
CA THR A 96 2.75 -6.23 8.53
C THR A 96 2.61 -5.44 9.83
N ALA A 97 2.67 -6.13 10.98
CA ALA A 97 2.72 -5.50 12.30
C ALA A 97 3.90 -4.53 12.43
N ASN A 98 5.06 -4.87 11.83
CA ASN A 98 6.24 -4.00 11.82
C ASN A 98 5.95 -2.68 11.11
N THR A 99 5.37 -2.74 9.91
CA THR A 99 5.02 -1.52 9.15
C THR A 99 3.99 -0.68 9.89
N ILE A 100 2.95 -1.29 10.46
CA ILE A 100 1.95 -0.58 11.27
C ILE A 100 2.61 0.11 12.46
N ALA A 101 3.57 -0.54 13.13
CA ALA A 101 4.31 0.05 14.25
C ALA A 101 5.17 1.24 13.79
N ARG A 102 5.92 1.11 12.68
CA ARG A 102 6.72 2.22 12.12
C ARG A 102 5.87 3.45 11.85
N LEU A 103 4.74 3.28 11.16
CA LEU A 103 3.82 4.37 10.85
C LEU A 103 3.25 5.01 12.14
N ALA A 104 2.88 4.20 13.14
CA ALA A 104 2.33 4.71 14.40
C ALA A 104 3.34 5.54 15.19
N HIS A 105 4.62 5.19 15.11
CA HIS A 105 5.71 5.85 15.83
C HIS A 105 6.50 6.87 15.00
N GLY A 106 6.17 7.07 13.73
CA GLY A 106 6.86 8.01 12.84
C GLY A 106 8.29 7.59 12.51
N ILE A 107 8.57 6.27 12.46
CA ILE A 107 9.87 5.73 12.06
C ILE A 107 9.93 5.71 10.54
N ALA A 108 10.88 6.43 9.95
CA ALA A 108 11.05 6.62 8.52
C ALA A 108 12.45 6.15 8.09
N ASP A 109 12.66 4.83 8.10
CA ASP A 109 13.94 4.16 7.83
C ASP A 109 13.93 3.33 6.52
N ASP A 110 12.83 3.38 5.76
CA ASP A 110 12.70 2.84 4.42
C ASP A 110 11.86 3.78 3.52
N ALA A 111 11.88 3.56 2.21
CA ALA A 111 11.17 4.40 1.25
C ALA A 111 9.67 4.50 1.53
N LEU A 112 9.03 3.39 1.93
CA LEU A 112 7.59 3.36 2.22
C LEU A 112 7.23 4.20 3.45
N SER A 113 7.99 4.07 4.53
CA SER A 113 7.76 4.83 5.75
C SER A 113 8.09 6.33 5.58
N CYS A 114 9.11 6.66 4.78
CA CYS A 114 9.40 8.04 4.39
C CYS A 114 8.26 8.66 3.58
N ILE A 115 7.74 7.96 2.57
CA ILE A 115 6.56 8.40 1.80
C ILE A 115 5.37 8.65 2.72
N ALA A 116 5.06 7.69 3.60
CA ALA A 116 3.91 7.81 4.50
C ALA A 116 4.00 9.03 5.43
N LEU A 117 5.21 9.39 5.85
CA LEU A 117 5.44 10.56 6.72
C LEU A 117 5.42 11.89 5.95
N ALA A 118 5.76 11.85 4.65
CA ALA A 118 5.86 13.02 3.78
C ALA A 118 4.59 13.31 2.95
N LEU A 119 3.52 12.52 3.09
CA LEU A 119 2.29 12.69 2.33
C LEU A 119 1.69 14.08 2.52
N ASN A 120 1.15 14.63 1.43
CA ASN A 120 0.33 15.84 1.50
C ASN A 120 -0.92 15.63 2.36
N PRO A 121 -1.39 16.66 3.10
CA PRO A 121 -2.55 16.55 3.99
C PRO A 121 -3.85 16.10 3.33
N GLY A 122 -3.98 16.21 2.00
CA GLY A 122 -5.15 15.76 1.23
C GLY A 122 -5.10 14.29 0.81
N ALA A 123 -3.94 13.64 0.88
CA ALA A 123 -3.79 12.25 0.50
C ALA A 123 -4.49 11.31 1.49
N ARG A 124 -5.19 10.30 0.96
CA ARG A 124 -5.82 9.27 1.79
C ARG A 124 -4.82 8.16 2.11
N VAL A 125 -4.99 7.52 3.28
CA VAL A 125 -4.17 6.37 3.67
C VAL A 125 -5.09 5.20 3.99
N LEU A 126 -4.93 4.08 3.26
CA LEU A 126 -5.64 2.83 3.49
C LEU A 126 -4.64 1.72 3.80
N VAL A 127 -4.86 1.01 4.89
CA VAL A 127 -4.00 -0.07 5.36
C VAL A 127 -4.79 -1.38 5.37
N ALA A 128 -4.27 -2.41 4.69
CA ALA A 128 -4.82 -3.76 4.66
C ALA A 128 -3.87 -4.72 5.40
N PRO A 129 -4.14 -5.03 6.69
CA PRO A 129 -3.27 -5.87 7.49
C PRO A 129 -3.26 -7.33 7.01
N ALA A 130 -2.08 -7.97 7.10
CA ALA A 130 -1.94 -9.41 6.93
C ALA A 130 -0.79 -9.95 7.80
N MET A 131 -1.15 -10.72 8.82
CA MET A 131 -0.21 -11.28 9.79
C MET A 131 -0.82 -12.47 10.52
N ASN A 132 -0.03 -13.14 11.35
CA ASN A 132 -0.53 -14.16 12.27
C ASN A 132 -1.60 -13.58 13.21
N GLY A 133 -2.65 -14.35 13.51
CA GLY A 133 -3.78 -13.87 14.32
C GLY A 133 -3.39 -13.43 15.74
N LYS A 134 -2.41 -14.09 16.36
CA LYS A 134 -1.89 -13.69 17.68
C LYS A 134 -1.15 -12.36 17.59
N MET A 135 -0.41 -12.12 16.50
CA MET A 135 0.25 -10.83 16.26
C MET A 135 -0.78 -9.72 16.04
N TRP A 136 -1.85 -9.99 15.30
CA TRP A 136 -2.93 -9.03 15.13
C TRP A 136 -3.60 -8.66 16.43
N GLN A 137 -3.95 -9.66 17.26
CA GLN A 137 -4.63 -9.46 18.55
C GLN A 137 -3.71 -8.94 19.65
N HIS A 138 -2.39 -8.88 19.42
CA HIS A 138 -1.44 -8.42 20.43
C HIS A 138 -1.74 -6.95 20.82
N PRO A 139 -1.76 -6.64 22.14
CA PRO A 139 -2.07 -5.27 22.61
C PRO A 139 -1.24 -4.18 21.94
N ALA A 140 0.07 -4.41 21.71
CA ALA A 140 0.93 -3.45 21.01
C ALA A 140 0.45 -3.17 19.58
N THR A 141 0.05 -4.21 18.83
CA THR A 141 -0.49 -4.05 17.47
C THR A 141 -1.80 -3.27 17.51
N GLN A 142 -2.71 -3.59 18.42
CA GLN A 142 -3.99 -2.92 18.56
C GLN A 142 -3.83 -1.45 18.99
N THR A 143 -2.87 -1.14 19.88
CA THR A 143 -2.53 0.24 20.24
C THR A 143 -2.02 1.03 19.01
N ASN A 144 -1.13 0.44 18.21
CA ASN A 144 -0.64 1.09 17.00
C ASN A 144 -1.76 1.34 15.97
N VAL A 145 -2.66 0.38 15.78
CA VAL A 145 -3.84 0.53 14.92
C VAL A 145 -4.74 1.66 15.42
N ALA A 146 -5.03 1.71 16.72
CA ALA A 146 -5.83 2.77 17.32
C ALA A 146 -5.19 4.15 17.13
N THR A 147 -3.87 4.25 17.31
CA THR A 147 -3.10 5.48 17.07
C THR A 147 -3.24 5.96 15.63
N LEU A 148 -3.09 5.06 14.66
CA LEU A 148 -3.21 5.41 13.25
C LEU A 148 -4.63 5.78 12.86
N LYS A 149 -5.64 5.06 13.35
CA LYS A 149 -7.05 5.42 13.16
C LYS A 149 -7.37 6.81 13.70
N GLY A 150 -6.84 7.15 14.86
CA GLY A 150 -6.97 8.49 15.47
C GLY A 150 -6.31 9.60 14.62
N ARG A 151 -5.40 9.26 13.72
CA ARG A 151 -4.77 10.18 12.75
C ARG A 151 -5.45 10.17 11.38
N GLY A 152 -6.60 9.49 11.23
CA GLY A 152 -7.35 9.44 9.97
C GLY A 152 -6.92 8.33 9.01
N VAL A 153 -6.05 7.40 9.41
CA VAL A 153 -5.70 6.22 8.60
C VAL A 153 -6.86 5.23 8.62
N GLU A 154 -7.31 4.82 7.44
CA GLU A 154 -8.33 3.80 7.31
C GLU A 154 -7.71 2.39 7.28
N PHE A 155 -8.46 1.43 7.81
CA PHE A 155 -8.09 0.01 7.82
C PHE A 155 -9.18 -0.83 7.18
N ILE A 156 -8.79 -1.75 6.31
CA ILE A 156 -9.68 -2.75 5.73
C ILE A 156 -9.19 -4.16 6.10
N GLY A 157 -10.01 -4.91 6.82
CA GLY A 157 -9.62 -6.21 7.37
C GLY A 157 -8.83 -6.10 8.69
N PRO A 158 -8.08 -7.17 9.06
CA PRO A 158 -7.90 -8.41 8.31
C PRO A 158 -9.13 -9.32 8.33
N GLU A 159 -9.18 -10.32 7.42
CA GLU A 159 -10.20 -11.37 7.40
C GLU A 159 -9.92 -12.49 8.38
N ALA A 160 -11.00 -13.16 8.82
CA ALA A 160 -10.93 -14.45 9.45
C ALA A 160 -10.81 -15.58 8.41
N GLY A 161 -10.12 -16.66 8.76
CA GLY A 161 -10.00 -17.85 7.94
C GLY A 161 -8.76 -18.65 8.24
N MET A 162 -8.49 -19.67 7.40
CA MET A 162 -7.30 -20.50 7.52
C MET A 162 -6.05 -19.65 7.29
N LEU A 163 -5.17 -19.60 8.27
CA LEU A 163 -3.88 -18.92 8.20
C LEU A 163 -2.79 -19.85 7.70
N SER A 164 -1.75 -19.30 7.08
CA SER A 164 -0.60 -20.09 6.58
C SER A 164 0.15 -20.88 7.66
N CYS A 165 -0.07 -20.57 8.93
CA CYS A 165 0.46 -21.29 10.09
C CYS A 165 -0.42 -22.47 10.53
N GLY A 166 -1.47 -22.85 9.79
CA GLY A 166 -2.22 -24.08 9.96
C GLY A 166 -3.38 -24.03 10.95
N TYR A 167 -3.86 -22.85 11.35
CA TYR A 167 -5.07 -22.71 12.15
C TYR A 167 -5.99 -21.60 11.63
N GLU A 168 -7.26 -21.67 11.98
CA GLU A 168 -8.22 -20.61 11.68
C GLU A 168 -8.07 -19.44 12.67
N GLY A 169 -8.12 -18.22 12.11
CA GLY A 169 -8.00 -17.02 12.93
C GLY A 169 -8.13 -15.74 12.10
N LEU A 170 -8.19 -14.62 12.79
CA LEU A 170 -8.23 -13.29 12.19
C LEU A 170 -6.80 -12.86 11.84
N GLY A 171 -6.50 -12.65 10.57
CA GLY A 171 -5.14 -12.26 10.15
C GLY A 171 -4.87 -12.35 8.64
N ARG A 172 -5.81 -12.87 7.85
CA ARG A 172 -5.68 -12.92 6.39
C ARG A 172 -5.82 -11.54 5.77
N LEU A 173 -5.07 -11.32 4.69
CA LEU A 173 -5.32 -10.15 3.85
C LEU A 173 -6.77 -10.18 3.36
N TRP A 174 -7.44 -9.04 3.47
CA TRP A 174 -8.80 -8.85 2.95
C TRP A 174 -8.88 -9.19 1.46
N ASP A 175 -10.09 -9.44 0.94
CA ASP A 175 -10.29 -9.74 -0.47
C ASP A 175 -9.75 -8.61 -1.36
N VAL A 176 -8.98 -8.98 -2.37
CA VAL A 176 -8.26 -8.03 -3.25
C VAL A 176 -9.23 -7.17 -4.04
N GLY A 177 -10.34 -7.73 -4.50
CA GLY A 177 -11.37 -6.98 -5.22
C GLY A 177 -12.07 -5.95 -4.33
N GLN A 178 -12.30 -6.30 -3.07
CA GLN A 178 -12.90 -5.38 -2.10
C GLN A 178 -11.91 -4.28 -1.67
N ILE A 179 -10.60 -4.59 -1.56
CA ILE A 179 -9.57 -3.57 -1.34
C ILE A 179 -9.56 -2.58 -2.51
N ALA A 180 -9.55 -3.09 -3.75
CA ALA A 180 -9.58 -2.24 -4.94
C ALA A 180 -10.84 -1.37 -5.01
N ALA A 181 -12.02 -1.93 -4.71
CA ALA A 181 -13.27 -1.18 -4.64
C ALA A 181 -13.21 -0.06 -3.59
N ARG A 182 -12.66 -0.34 -2.40
CA ARG A 182 -12.50 0.67 -1.35
C ARG A 182 -11.56 1.81 -1.76
N VAL A 183 -10.47 1.49 -2.46
CA VAL A 183 -9.58 2.52 -3.04
C VAL A 183 -10.36 3.44 -3.97
N MET A 184 -11.18 2.88 -4.87
CA MET A 184 -11.96 3.69 -5.82
C MET A 184 -13.00 4.57 -5.12
N GLU A 185 -13.65 4.09 -4.07
CA GLU A 185 -14.55 4.89 -3.23
C GLU A 185 -13.82 6.08 -2.60
N LEU A 186 -12.65 5.84 -1.99
CA LEU A 186 -11.84 6.87 -1.35
C LEU A 186 -11.35 7.94 -2.33
N LEU A 187 -11.10 7.54 -3.57
CA LEU A 187 -10.72 8.45 -4.65
C LEU A 187 -11.94 9.17 -5.31
N GLY A 188 -13.15 8.96 -4.79
CA GLY A 188 -14.36 9.57 -5.33
C GLY A 188 -14.75 9.04 -6.73
N ALA A 189 -14.39 7.81 -7.08
CA ALA A 189 -14.67 7.21 -8.38
C ALA A 189 -16.00 6.47 -8.47
N GLY A 190 -16.82 6.54 -7.44
CA GLY A 190 -18.12 5.87 -7.32
C GLY A 190 -19.33 6.81 -7.34
N ALA A 191 -19.17 8.05 -7.79
CA ALA A 191 -20.29 8.99 -7.96
C ALA A 191 -20.49 9.35 -9.44
#